data_18ec44a579cbc5aa9a87db4a4fbef4e1
#
_entry.id   18ec44a579cbc5aa9a87db4a4fbef4e1
#
_cell.length_a   1.000
_cell.length_b   1.000
_cell.length_c   1.000
_cell.angle_alpha   90.00
_cell.angle_beta   90.00
_cell.angle_gamma   90.00
#
_symmetry.space_group_name_H-M   'P 1'
#
loop_
_entity.id
_entity.type
_entity.pdbx_description
1 polymer ?
#
loop_
_entity_poly.entity_id
_entity_poly.type
_entity_poly.pdbx_seq_one_letter_code
_entity_poly.pdbx_strand_id
1 'polypeptide(L)'
;IMSQLEPGEKVHMQWLALWKSYTAYRDDHTVWSRNFKDFIVADHPDLDYSYNYMCEGRTIGPNNNDTLRTLEVEHGGVLHYQFACFNNFLLKQAWCQVGELVQQGPGALGAINNKYSICYQDQNVGMRDMPADWIEGIPEPPVPNFDPEWKEENFLRKNLLPDIYRHFDEYGVEYFRGLNIWQIPQLNERLNG
;
A
#
# COMPACT_ATOMS: atom_id res chain seq x y z
N ILE A 1 -2.01 17.17 21.23
CA ILE A 1 -2.06 17.58 19.80
C ILE A 1 -3.51 17.83 19.39
N MET A 2 -4.41 16.85 19.55
CA MET A 2 -5.81 16.95 19.09
C MET A 2 -6.56 18.19 19.60
N SER A 3 -6.36 18.54 20.87
CA SER A 3 -6.99 19.72 21.49
C SER A 3 -6.40 21.08 21.06
N GLN A 4 -5.42 21.06 20.21
CA GLN A 4 -4.70 22.26 19.74
C GLN A 4 -4.87 22.48 18.23
N LEU A 5 -5.68 21.65 17.58
CA LEU A 5 -5.95 21.81 16.15
C LEU A 5 -7.03 22.87 15.94
N GLU A 6 -6.76 23.79 15.04
CA GLU A 6 -7.75 24.75 14.57
C GLU A 6 -8.65 24.09 13.50
N PRO A 7 -9.88 24.53 13.32
CA PRO A 7 -10.77 23.99 12.29
C PRO A 7 -10.11 23.99 10.90
N GLY A 8 -10.12 22.84 10.23
CA GLY A 8 -9.50 22.62 8.93
C GLY A 8 -8.01 22.24 8.96
N GLU A 9 -7.36 22.32 10.13
CA GLU A 9 -5.98 21.83 10.23
C GLU A 9 -5.91 20.32 10.09
N LYS A 10 -4.82 19.85 9.47
CA LYS A 10 -4.54 18.44 9.23
C LYS A 10 -3.27 18.02 9.94
N VAL A 11 -3.22 16.76 10.35
CA VAL A 11 -1.99 16.15 10.86
C VAL A 11 -1.49 15.12 9.89
N HIS A 12 -0.32 15.36 9.35
CA HIS A 12 0.47 14.45 8.55
C HIS A 12 1.15 13.45 9.47
N MET A 13 0.88 12.17 9.27
CA MET A 13 1.50 11.08 10.01
C MET A 13 2.23 10.17 9.06
N GLN A 14 3.37 9.64 9.50
CA GLN A 14 4.11 8.67 8.72
C GLN A 14 3.39 7.33 8.69
N TRP A 15 3.28 6.74 7.51
CA TRP A 15 2.88 5.35 7.33
C TRP A 15 4.12 4.46 7.44
N LEU A 16 4.15 3.71 8.53
CA LEU A 16 5.24 2.80 8.83
C LEU A 16 4.97 1.46 8.17
N ALA A 17 5.64 1.21 7.06
CA ALA A 17 5.47 -0.03 6.31
C ALA A 17 6.11 -1.21 7.07
N LEU A 18 5.28 -2.05 7.68
CA LEU A 18 5.71 -3.26 8.36
C LEU A 18 6.19 -4.29 7.33
N TRP A 19 7.48 -4.24 6.99
CA TRP A 19 8.03 -4.94 5.85
C TRP A 19 8.44 -6.36 6.20
N LYS A 20 7.63 -7.36 5.78
CA LYS A 20 7.83 -8.77 6.10
C LYS A 20 7.96 -9.04 7.62
N SER A 21 7.44 -8.15 8.44
CA SER A 21 7.58 -8.18 9.89
C SER A 21 6.35 -7.56 10.55
N TYR A 22 6.13 -7.89 11.83
CA TYR A 22 5.13 -7.24 12.70
C TYR A 22 5.77 -6.36 13.75
N THR A 23 7.08 -6.49 13.93
CA THR A 23 7.84 -5.80 14.96
C THR A 23 8.89 -4.86 14.40
N ALA A 24 8.99 -4.78 13.07
CA ALA A 24 9.93 -3.90 12.41
C ALA A 24 9.30 -3.25 11.16
N TYR A 25 9.68 -2.04 10.88
CA TYR A 25 9.23 -1.28 9.72
C TYR A 25 10.41 -0.87 8.83
N ARG A 26 10.09 -0.56 7.58
CA ARG A 26 11.07 -0.14 6.59
C ARG A 26 11.51 1.29 6.84
N ASP A 27 12.85 1.53 6.89
CA ASP A 27 13.47 2.83 7.12
C ASP A 27 14.72 3.02 6.23
N ASP A 28 14.51 3.06 4.93
CA ASP A 28 15.55 3.12 3.90
C ASP A 28 15.50 4.36 3.02
N HIS A 29 14.75 5.37 3.43
CA HIS A 29 14.55 6.63 2.71
C HIS A 29 13.90 6.50 1.33
N THR A 30 13.25 5.38 1.03
CA THR A 30 12.45 5.20 -0.18
C THR A 30 11.03 5.74 0.02
N VAL A 31 10.23 5.71 -1.05
CA VAL A 31 8.79 6.06 -1.00
C VAL A 31 8.00 5.19 -0.02
N TRP A 32 8.49 4.00 0.32
CA TRP A 32 7.85 3.08 1.26
C TRP A 32 8.17 3.38 2.72
N SER A 33 9.29 4.08 2.98
CA SER A 33 9.70 4.47 4.32
C SER A 33 9.40 5.94 4.65
N ARG A 34 9.08 6.75 3.66
CA ARG A 34 8.75 8.18 3.83
C ARG A 34 7.38 8.53 3.27
N ASN A 35 6.42 7.69 3.51
CA ASN A 35 5.05 7.92 3.08
C ASN A 35 4.27 8.59 4.21
N PHE A 36 3.99 9.88 4.04
CA PHE A 36 3.16 10.65 4.96
C PHE A 36 1.77 10.83 4.38
N LYS A 37 0.77 10.75 5.24
CA LYS A 37 -0.64 10.91 4.86
C LYS A 37 -1.37 11.78 5.88
N ASP A 38 -2.40 12.49 5.43
CA ASP A 38 -3.33 13.22 6.28
C ASP A 38 -4.22 12.21 7.00
N PHE A 39 -3.94 11.98 8.29
CA PHE A 39 -4.68 11.01 9.09
C PHE A 39 -5.73 11.63 9.98
N ILE A 40 -5.43 12.80 10.49
CA ILE A 40 -6.28 13.54 11.40
C ILE A 40 -6.60 14.87 10.74
N VAL A 41 -7.84 15.27 10.83
CA VAL A 41 -8.31 16.57 10.37
C VAL A 41 -9.25 17.14 11.43
N ALA A 42 -9.07 18.41 11.76
CA ALA A 42 -10.06 19.14 12.56
C ALA A 42 -11.24 19.50 11.63
N ASP A 43 -12.43 19.11 12.02
CA ASP A 43 -13.63 19.28 11.22
C ASP A 43 -13.90 20.75 10.86
N HIS A 44 -14.33 20.99 9.64
CA HIS A 44 -14.70 22.31 9.14
C HIS A 44 -15.75 22.19 8.03
N PRO A 45 -16.75 23.08 7.97
CA PRO A 45 -17.84 22.98 6.98
C PRO A 45 -17.40 22.99 5.50
N ASP A 46 -16.27 23.64 5.22
CA ASP A 46 -15.75 23.78 3.86
C ASP A 46 -14.79 22.65 3.45
N LEU A 47 -14.64 21.62 4.28
CA LEU A 47 -13.83 20.45 3.91
C LEU A 47 -14.55 19.61 2.88
N ASP A 48 -13.85 19.31 1.80
CA ASP A 48 -14.29 18.34 0.79
C ASP A 48 -13.50 17.05 0.92
N TYR A 49 -14.20 15.93 0.81
CA TYR A 49 -13.64 14.59 0.93
C TYR A 49 -13.70 13.91 -0.43
N SER A 50 -12.57 13.74 -1.08
CA SER A 50 -12.49 12.95 -2.28
C SER A 50 -11.92 11.55 -2.01
N TYR A 51 -12.38 10.58 -2.77
CA TYR A 51 -11.93 9.18 -2.69
C TYR A 51 -11.33 8.75 -4.01
N ASN A 52 -10.07 8.32 -3.98
CA ASN A 52 -9.44 7.69 -5.12
C ASN A 52 -9.59 6.17 -5.03
N TYR A 53 -10.36 5.61 -5.95
CA TYR A 53 -10.73 4.20 -5.94
C TYR A 53 -9.52 3.24 -6.05
N MET A 54 -8.49 3.63 -6.79
CA MET A 54 -7.47 2.65 -7.19
C MET A 54 -6.39 2.38 -6.14
N CYS A 55 -5.83 3.36 -5.47
CA CYS A 55 -4.65 3.08 -4.63
C CYS A 55 -4.41 4.03 -3.46
N GLU A 56 -4.97 5.22 -3.45
CA GLU A 56 -4.42 6.28 -2.62
C GLU A 56 -5.30 6.71 -1.45
N GLY A 57 -6.46 6.08 -1.33
CA GLY A 57 -7.33 6.40 -0.23
C GLY A 57 -8.00 7.76 -0.35
N ARG A 58 -8.20 8.39 0.78
CA ARG A 58 -8.97 9.64 0.89
C ARG A 58 -8.05 10.83 0.78
N THR A 59 -8.47 11.82 -0.01
CA THR A 59 -7.89 13.15 0.01
C THR A 59 -8.87 14.09 0.68
N ILE A 60 -8.39 14.90 1.61
CA ILE A 60 -9.18 15.86 2.35
C ILE A 60 -8.82 17.25 1.82
N GLY A 61 -9.77 17.91 1.20
CA GLY A 61 -9.62 19.29 0.72
C GLY A 61 -10.17 20.33 1.72
N PRO A 62 -9.93 21.60 1.50
CA PRO A 62 -8.99 22.16 0.54
C PRO A 62 -7.55 21.78 0.83
N ASN A 63 -6.75 21.64 -0.21
CA ASN A 63 -5.32 21.36 -0.10
C ASN A 63 -4.59 22.63 0.34
N ASN A 64 -4.74 23.00 1.60
CA ASN A 64 -4.11 24.18 2.14
C ASN A 64 -2.88 23.75 2.94
N ASN A 65 -1.72 23.79 2.32
CA ASN A 65 -0.45 23.38 2.94
C ASN A 65 -0.13 24.21 4.21
N ASP A 66 -0.71 25.40 4.31
CA ASP A 66 -0.47 26.30 5.46
C ASP A 66 -1.10 25.80 6.77
N THR A 67 -1.99 24.81 6.69
CA THR A 67 -2.66 24.23 7.86
C THR A 67 -2.20 22.82 8.20
N LEU A 68 -1.07 22.39 7.65
CA LEU A 68 -0.54 21.05 7.80
C LEU A 68 0.46 21.00 8.97
N ARG A 69 0.18 20.15 9.96
CA ARG A 69 1.15 19.80 11.01
C ARG A 69 1.70 18.41 10.75
N THR A 70 2.99 18.22 10.87
CA THR A 70 3.62 16.91 10.78
C THR A 70 3.84 16.36 12.17
N LEU A 71 3.39 15.14 12.41
CA LEU A 71 3.72 14.39 13.62
C LEU A 71 5.03 13.63 13.36
N GLU A 72 6.06 13.93 14.14
CA GLU A 72 7.32 13.21 14.08
C GLU A 72 7.14 11.76 14.53
N VAL A 73 7.88 10.85 13.93
CA VAL A 73 7.71 9.41 14.14
C VAL A 73 7.91 8.97 15.60
N GLU A 74 8.71 9.71 16.35
CA GLU A 74 8.93 9.47 17.78
C GLU A 74 7.67 9.70 18.63
N HIS A 75 6.70 10.43 18.10
CA HIS A 75 5.43 10.72 18.76
C HIS A 75 4.28 9.83 18.24
N GLY A 76 4.56 9.01 17.23
CA GLY A 76 3.61 8.07 16.67
C GLY A 76 3.55 8.06 15.15
N GLY A 77 2.86 7.06 14.64
CA GLY A 77 2.65 6.85 13.21
C GLY A 77 1.54 5.85 12.97
N VAL A 78 1.27 5.57 11.72
CA VAL A 78 0.30 4.56 11.33
C VAL A 78 1.03 3.27 10.95
N LEU A 79 0.81 2.21 11.72
CA LEU A 79 1.36 0.89 11.44
C LEU A 79 0.63 0.28 10.23
N HIS A 80 1.32 0.20 9.10
CA HIS A 80 0.74 -0.27 7.85
C HIS A 80 1.03 -1.75 7.65
N TYR A 81 0.13 -2.59 8.10
CA TYR A 81 0.23 -4.06 8.10
C TYR A 81 0.23 -4.70 6.71
N GLN A 82 -0.16 -3.98 5.68
CA GLN A 82 -0.26 -4.51 4.32
C GLN A 82 1.03 -5.18 3.82
N PHE A 83 2.18 -4.67 4.26
CA PHE A 83 3.50 -5.17 3.84
C PHE A 83 4.01 -6.31 4.71
N ALA A 84 3.39 -6.56 5.86
CA ALA A 84 3.77 -7.64 6.77
C ALA A 84 3.60 -9.01 6.10
N CYS A 85 2.48 -9.22 5.37
CA CYS A 85 2.29 -10.36 4.50
C CYS A 85 2.71 -10.01 3.07
N PHE A 86 3.97 -10.29 2.74
CA PHE A 86 4.58 -9.82 1.50
C PHE A 86 3.92 -10.40 0.23
N ASN A 87 3.46 -11.63 0.27
CA ASN A 87 2.76 -12.24 -0.87
C ASN A 87 1.42 -11.52 -1.17
N ASN A 88 0.68 -11.14 -0.12
CA ASN A 88 -0.55 -10.36 -0.29
C ASN A 88 -0.25 -8.96 -0.83
N PHE A 89 0.85 -8.36 -0.37
CA PHE A 89 1.31 -7.10 -0.89
C PHE A 89 1.63 -7.21 -2.38
N LEU A 90 2.40 -8.20 -2.82
CA LEU A 90 2.74 -8.40 -4.23
C LEU A 90 1.48 -8.59 -5.09
N LEU A 91 0.51 -9.37 -4.62
CA LEU A 91 -0.75 -9.54 -5.35
C LEU A 91 -1.52 -8.23 -5.50
N LYS A 92 -1.58 -7.42 -4.43
CA LYS A 92 -2.21 -6.10 -4.51
C LYS A 92 -1.48 -5.19 -5.49
N GLN A 93 -0.14 -5.20 -5.50
CA GLN A 93 0.63 -4.40 -6.45
C GLN A 93 0.43 -4.89 -7.90
N ALA A 94 0.31 -6.20 -8.11
CA ALA A 94 -0.03 -6.74 -9.43
C ALA A 94 -1.44 -6.28 -9.89
N TRP A 95 -2.41 -6.31 -9.00
CA TRP A 95 -3.76 -5.80 -9.28
C TRP A 95 -3.74 -4.31 -9.66
N CYS A 96 -2.97 -3.48 -8.93
CA CYS A 96 -2.80 -2.07 -9.28
C CYS A 96 -2.14 -1.89 -10.66
N GLN A 97 -1.08 -2.65 -10.97
CA GLN A 97 -0.40 -2.60 -12.26
C GLN A 97 -1.32 -2.96 -13.42
N VAL A 98 -2.10 -4.02 -13.26
CA VAL A 98 -3.10 -4.45 -14.25
C VAL A 98 -4.14 -3.35 -14.49
N GLY A 99 -4.73 -2.82 -13.44
CA GLY A 99 -5.73 -1.74 -13.53
C GLY A 99 -5.17 -0.46 -14.13
N GLU A 100 -3.95 -0.05 -13.75
CA GLU A 100 -3.31 1.14 -14.33
C GLU A 100 -3.01 0.94 -15.82
N LEU A 101 -2.57 -0.24 -16.24
CA LEU A 101 -2.32 -0.51 -17.66
C LEU A 101 -3.61 -0.46 -18.49
N VAL A 102 -4.71 -0.99 -17.95
CA VAL A 102 -6.03 -0.89 -18.61
C VAL A 102 -6.47 0.56 -18.75
N GLN A 103 -6.29 1.38 -17.72
CA GLN A 103 -6.70 2.78 -17.73
C GLN A 103 -5.84 3.68 -18.62
N GLN A 104 -4.53 3.46 -18.61
CA GLN A 104 -3.56 4.34 -19.26
C GLN A 104 -3.13 3.84 -20.65
N GLY A 105 -3.41 2.57 -20.94
CA GLY A 105 -3.04 1.92 -22.19
C GLY A 105 -1.58 1.45 -22.26
N PRO A 106 -1.22 0.69 -23.33
CA PRO A 106 0.10 0.03 -23.44
C PRO A 106 1.29 0.98 -23.43
N GLY A 107 1.10 2.25 -23.84
CA GLY A 107 2.15 3.25 -23.81
C GLY A 107 2.67 3.58 -22.41
N ALA A 108 1.89 3.30 -21.35
CA ALA A 108 2.27 3.52 -19.96
C ALA A 108 3.09 2.39 -19.33
N LEU A 109 3.27 1.26 -20.03
CA LEU A 109 3.91 0.06 -19.50
C LEU A 109 5.26 0.32 -18.81
N GLY A 110 6.14 1.09 -19.44
CA GLY A 110 7.45 1.40 -18.88
C GLY A 110 7.37 2.22 -17.60
N ALA A 111 6.47 3.21 -17.55
CA ALA A 111 6.25 4.04 -16.37
C ALA A 111 5.65 3.22 -15.21
N ILE A 112 4.69 2.35 -15.51
CA ILE A 112 4.07 1.44 -14.53
C ILE A 112 5.15 0.51 -13.94
N ASN A 113 5.91 -0.19 -14.78
CA ASN A 113 6.96 -1.08 -14.31
C ASN A 113 8.00 -0.35 -13.45
N ASN A 114 8.40 0.86 -13.85
CA ASN A 114 9.33 1.66 -13.06
C ASN A 114 8.73 2.05 -11.69
N LYS A 115 7.48 2.51 -11.65
CA LYS A 115 6.76 2.85 -10.41
C LYS A 115 6.73 1.69 -9.42
N TYR A 116 6.47 0.47 -9.93
CA TYR A 116 6.33 -0.72 -9.10
C TYR A 116 7.62 -1.53 -8.92
N SER A 117 8.72 -1.17 -9.59
CA SER A 117 10.00 -1.90 -9.50
C SER A 117 10.51 -2.04 -8.06
N ILE A 118 10.25 -1.02 -7.22
CA ILE A 118 10.67 -1.00 -5.81
C ILE A 118 10.01 -2.10 -4.96
N CYS A 119 8.86 -2.64 -5.40
CA CYS A 119 8.18 -3.75 -4.72
C CYS A 119 9.01 -5.04 -4.76
N TYR A 120 9.86 -5.16 -5.75
CA TYR A 120 10.69 -6.33 -6.03
C TYR A 120 12.15 -6.14 -5.63
N GLN A 121 12.53 -4.94 -5.24
CA GLN A 121 13.86 -4.62 -4.71
C GLN A 121 13.91 -5.00 -3.23
N ASP A 122 14.19 -6.27 -2.97
CA ASP A 122 14.11 -6.87 -1.65
C ASP A 122 15.47 -7.01 -0.94
N GLN A 123 16.55 -6.68 -1.64
CA GLN A 123 17.90 -6.77 -1.11
C GLN A 123 18.30 -5.45 -0.43
N ASN A 124 18.86 -5.57 0.75
CA ASN A 124 19.40 -4.43 1.53
C ASN A 124 18.33 -3.39 1.93
N VAL A 125 17.14 -3.83 2.25
CA VAL A 125 16.09 -2.96 2.82
C VAL A 125 16.52 -2.54 4.23
N GLY A 126 16.65 -1.25 4.45
CA GLY A 126 16.86 -0.69 5.79
C GLY A 126 15.62 -0.95 6.65
N MET A 127 15.83 -1.59 7.81
CA MET A 127 14.77 -1.91 8.76
C MET A 127 15.05 -1.25 10.10
N ARG A 128 13.99 -0.86 10.80
CA ARG A 128 14.05 -0.38 12.18
C ARG A 128 13.05 -1.15 13.02
N ASP A 129 13.48 -1.60 14.20
CA ASP A 129 12.59 -2.22 15.17
C ASP A 129 11.61 -1.17 15.72
N MET A 130 10.36 -1.60 15.93
CA MET A 130 9.37 -0.78 16.62
C MET A 130 9.68 -0.70 18.10
N PRO A 131 9.50 0.47 18.72
CA PRO A 131 9.47 0.56 20.17
C PRO A 131 8.43 -0.38 20.76
N ALA A 132 8.77 -1.11 21.83
CA ALA A 132 7.89 -2.12 22.40
C ALA A 132 6.56 -1.55 22.90
N ASP A 133 6.57 -0.32 23.37
CA ASP A 133 5.40 0.42 23.86
C ASP A 133 4.39 0.77 22.76
N TRP A 134 4.81 0.78 21.48
CA TRP A 134 3.87 1.05 20.37
C TRP A 134 2.88 -0.08 20.12
N ILE A 135 3.22 -1.28 20.53
CA ILE A 135 2.40 -2.47 20.34
C ILE A 135 1.85 -3.01 21.65
N GLU A 136 2.16 -2.35 22.77
CA GLU A 136 1.62 -2.72 24.07
C GLU A 136 0.08 -2.63 24.07
N GLY A 137 -0.58 -3.70 24.45
CA GLY A 137 -2.05 -3.78 24.48
C GLY A 137 -2.73 -3.97 23.13
N ILE A 138 -1.97 -3.97 22.04
CA ILE A 138 -2.50 -4.44 20.75
C ILE A 138 -2.57 -5.98 20.86
N PRO A 139 -3.76 -6.60 20.67
CA PRO A 139 -3.85 -8.05 20.58
C PRO A 139 -2.84 -8.51 19.53
N GLU A 140 -2.09 -9.57 19.83
CA GLU A 140 -1.22 -10.15 18.81
C GLU A 140 -2.00 -10.20 17.50
N PRO A 141 -1.52 -9.52 16.47
CA PRO A 141 -2.19 -9.59 15.18
C PRO A 141 -2.27 -11.09 14.86
N PRO A 142 -3.38 -11.57 14.36
CA PRO A 142 -3.50 -12.97 13.99
C PRO A 142 -2.26 -13.28 13.19
N VAL A 143 -1.44 -14.19 13.71
CA VAL A 143 -0.14 -14.54 13.13
C VAL A 143 -0.40 -14.64 11.65
N PRO A 144 0.13 -13.74 10.85
CA PRO A 144 -0.09 -13.90 9.44
C PRO A 144 0.51 -15.23 9.17
N ASN A 145 -0.23 -16.01 8.53
CA ASN A 145 0.34 -17.15 7.91
C ASN A 145 1.36 -16.61 6.91
N PHE A 146 2.61 -16.46 7.38
CA PHE A 146 3.78 -16.45 6.51
C PHE A 146 3.90 -17.80 5.79
N ASP A 147 2.83 -18.60 5.87
CA ASP A 147 2.69 -19.80 5.11
C ASP A 147 2.84 -19.41 3.65
N PRO A 148 3.92 -19.84 3.00
CA PRO A 148 4.08 -19.63 1.58
C PRO A 148 2.93 -20.28 0.79
N GLU A 149 2.21 -21.21 1.39
CA GLU A 149 0.97 -21.74 0.85
C GLU A 149 -0.15 -20.71 1.02
N TRP A 150 -0.50 -20.08 -0.05
CA TRP A 150 -1.61 -19.15 -0.16
C TRP A 150 -2.91 -19.84 0.25
N LYS A 151 -3.39 -19.58 1.46
CA LYS A 151 -4.69 -20.12 1.86
C LYS A 151 -5.80 -19.44 1.05
N GLU A 152 -6.70 -20.26 0.52
CA GLU A 152 -7.82 -19.81 -0.33
C GLU A 152 -8.78 -18.83 0.38
N GLU A 153 -8.72 -18.77 1.70
CA GLU A 153 -9.58 -17.92 2.52
C GLU A 153 -9.10 -16.47 2.68
N ASN A 154 -7.93 -16.11 2.12
CA ASN A 154 -7.44 -14.75 2.23
C ASN A 154 -8.32 -13.79 1.41
N PHE A 155 -8.84 -12.75 2.06
CA PHE A 155 -9.69 -11.74 1.42
C PHE A 155 -9.08 -11.14 0.15
N LEU A 156 -7.79 -10.84 0.14
CA LEU A 156 -7.12 -10.26 -1.02
C LEU A 156 -7.08 -11.24 -2.19
N ARG A 157 -6.74 -12.49 -1.92
CA ARG A 157 -6.75 -13.54 -2.94
C ARG A 157 -8.15 -13.78 -3.50
N LYS A 158 -9.15 -13.82 -2.62
CA LYS A 158 -10.54 -14.07 -2.97
C LYS A 158 -11.17 -12.98 -3.84
N ASN A 159 -10.68 -11.75 -3.71
CA ASN A 159 -11.24 -10.60 -4.43
C ASN A 159 -10.31 -10.07 -5.53
N LEU A 160 -9.02 -9.94 -5.29
CA LEU A 160 -8.10 -9.33 -6.26
C LEU A 160 -7.71 -10.28 -7.38
N LEU A 161 -7.49 -11.56 -7.08
CA LEU A 161 -7.10 -12.52 -8.10
C LEU A 161 -8.18 -12.75 -9.17
N PRO A 162 -9.47 -12.95 -8.81
CA PRO A 162 -10.54 -13.01 -9.79
C PRO A 162 -10.68 -11.73 -10.62
N ASP A 163 -10.44 -10.55 -10.04
CA ASP A 163 -10.49 -9.29 -10.77
C ASP A 163 -9.34 -9.16 -11.79
N ILE A 164 -8.13 -9.58 -11.42
CA ILE A 164 -7.02 -9.68 -12.36
C ILE A 164 -7.36 -10.64 -13.51
N TYR A 165 -7.92 -11.81 -13.19
CA TYR A 165 -8.31 -12.80 -14.20
C TYR A 165 -9.39 -12.27 -15.13
N ARG A 166 -10.36 -11.53 -14.62
CA ARG A 166 -11.37 -10.86 -15.44
C ARG A 166 -10.72 -9.93 -16.48
N HIS A 167 -9.71 -9.16 -16.10
CA HIS A 167 -8.97 -8.33 -17.04
C HIS A 167 -8.19 -9.18 -18.07
N PHE A 168 -7.60 -10.30 -17.64
CA PHE A 168 -6.93 -11.21 -18.57
C PHE A 168 -7.90 -11.84 -19.58
N ASP A 169 -9.11 -12.18 -19.16
CA ASP A 169 -10.15 -12.73 -20.02
C ASP A 169 -10.71 -11.66 -20.98
N GLU A 170 -10.80 -10.39 -20.55
CA GLU A 170 -11.33 -9.27 -21.34
C GLU A 170 -10.34 -8.76 -22.39
N TYR A 171 -9.06 -8.59 -22.02
CA TYR A 171 -8.02 -7.95 -22.86
C TYR A 171 -7.05 -8.95 -23.46
N GLY A 172 -7.07 -10.20 -23.04
CA GLY A 172 -6.07 -11.22 -23.36
C GLY A 172 -4.80 -11.12 -22.51
N VAL A 173 -4.25 -12.26 -22.11
CA VAL A 173 -3.03 -12.32 -21.25
C VAL A 173 -1.84 -11.60 -21.89
N GLU A 174 -1.72 -11.68 -23.22
CA GLU A 174 -0.64 -11.06 -23.98
C GLU A 174 -0.60 -9.53 -23.81
N TYR A 175 -1.74 -8.88 -23.58
CA TYR A 175 -1.82 -7.44 -23.30
C TYR A 175 -1.01 -7.04 -22.05
N PHE A 176 -0.92 -7.94 -21.08
CA PHE A 176 -0.23 -7.72 -19.81
C PHE A 176 1.16 -8.35 -19.75
N ARG A 177 1.60 -9.04 -20.78
CA ARG A 177 2.87 -9.80 -20.80
C ARG A 177 4.08 -8.97 -20.36
N GLY A 178 4.10 -7.69 -20.68
CA GLY A 178 5.20 -6.79 -20.33
C GLY A 178 5.22 -6.30 -18.87
N LEU A 179 4.19 -6.56 -18.06
CA LEU A 179 4.17 -6.20 -16.65
C LEU A 179 5.10 -7.06 -15.81
N ASN A 180 5.65 -6.49 -14.74
CA ASN A 180 6.50 -7.20 -13.77
C ASN A 180 5.68 -7.91 -12.69
N ILE A 181 4.72 -8.76 -13.08
CA ILE A 181 3.80 -9.44 -12.16
C ILE A 181 3.94 -10.97 -12.17
N TRP A 182 4.72 -11.52 -13.10
CA TRP A 182 4.75 -12.94 -13.42
C TRP A 182 5.54 -13.81 -12.45
N GLN A 183 6.20 -13.19 -11.43
CA GLN A 183 6.77 -13.93 -10.30
C GLN A 183 5.70 -14.44 -9.33
N ILE A 184 4.44 -14.02 -9.47
CA ILE A 184 3.30 -14.55 -8.71
C ILE A 184 2.86 -15.85 -9.39
N PRO A 185 2.98 -17.04 -8.72
CA PRO A 185 2.78 -18.32 -9.38
C PRO A 185 1.43 -18.45 -10.09
N GLN A 186 0.35 -17.99 -9.45
CA GLN A 186 -1.00 -18.07 -9.99
C GLN A 186 -1.19 -17.23 -11.28
N LEU A 187 -0.48 -16.11 -11.38
CA LEU A 187 -0.52 -15.29 -12.60
C LEU A 187 0.35 -15.92 -13.70
N ASN A 188 1.49 -16.49 -13.31
CA ASN A 188 2.39 -17.16 -14.24
C ASN A 188 1.75 -18.41 -14.89
N GLU A 189 0.94 -19.15 -14.16
CA GLU A 189 0.18 -20.27 -14.70
C GLU A 189 -0.75 -19.84 -15.84
N ARG A 190 -1.39 -18.66 -15.72
CA ARG A 190 -2.26 -18.09 -16.76
C ARG A 190 -1.48 -17.61 -17.99
N LEU A 191 -0.22 -17.25 -17.83
CA LEU A 191 0.63 -16.83 -18.95
C LEU A 191 1.09 -18.02 -19.80
N ASN A 192 1.29 -19.18 -19.19
CA ASN A 192 1.92 -20.36 -19.82
C ASN A 192 0.93 -21.50 -20.13
N GLY A 193 -0.31 -21.38 -19.74
CA GLY A 193 -1.41 -22.33 -20.01
C GLY A 193 -2.24 -21.91 -21.19
#